data_6920485b22e891cd78712155f582f784
#
_entry.id   6920485b22e891cd78712155f582f784
#
_cell.length_a   1.000
_cell.length_b   1.000
_cell.length_c   1.000
_cell.angle_alpha   90.00
_cell.angle_beta   90.00
_cell.angle_gamma   90.00
#
_symmetry.space_group_name_H-M   'P 1'
#
loop_
_entity.id
_entity.type
_entity.pdbx_description
1 polymer ?
#
loop_
_entity_poly.entity_id
_entity_poly.type
_entity_poly.pdbx_seq_one_letter_code
_entity_poly.pdbx_strand_id
1 'polypeptide(L)'
;MNVHQLNKNNYLIKSWAEQYPDFKVDIGNLPINSSWDEFKQTEEFQKCVLRLNKYLSYCLNLTKGKVNIFPYPELIFNAINITPLDKIKVVILGQDPYFNSEIVNGKIIPQAMGLSFSVPKNVIIPPSLVNISNNLIKFKHIDKKPTHGNLAFWAYQGCLLLNTTLTVQEKCPNGHEDKWKELTDLLIEFISNNTENVVFMLWGAPALKKLILIDQDKHKVSISSHPSPMSCQSKLRNYEAFIDTDHFGEANKYLQEHGKSTILWEIV
;
A
#
# COMPACT_ATOMS: atom_id res chain seq x y z
N MET A 1 -4.32 15.92 -7.02
CA MET A 1 -3.25 15.78 -8.05
C MET A 1 -3.79 14.91 -9.18
N ASN A 2 -3.69 15.33 -10.44
CA ASN A 2 -4.36 14.67 -11.55
C ASN A 2 -3.59 13.38 -11.95
N VAL A 3 -4.28 12.28 -12.32
CA VAL A 3 -3.69 10.97 -12.74
C VAL A 3 -2.56 11.14 -13.78
N HIS A 4 -2.69 12.12 -14.68
CA HIS A 4 -1.64 12.47 -15.64
C HIS A 4 -0.36 13.03 -15.00
N GLN A 5 -0.41 13.64 -13.81
CA GLN A 5 0.77 14.17 -13.14
C GLN A 5 1.60 13.07 -12.46
N LEU A 6 0.97 12.06 -11.84
CA LEU A 6 1.68 10.91 -11.26
C LEU A 6 2.42 10.09 -12.33
N ASN A 7 1.86 9.96 -13.55
CA ASN A 7 2.50 9.23 -14.63
C ASN A 7 3.65 9.99 -15.32
N LYS A 8 3.65 11.33 -15.27
CA LYS A 8 4.72 12.16 -15.86
C LYS A 8 5.82 12.55 -14.86
N ASN A 9 5.55 12.54 -13.56
CA ASN A 9 6.39 13.18 -12.56
C ASN A 9 7.22 12.22 -11.68
N ASN A 10 7.15 10.89 -11.86
CA ASN A 10 8.04 9.96 -11.15
C ASN A 10 9.55 10.25 -11.38
N TYR A 11 9.88 11.02 -12.43
CA TYR A 11 11.24 11.46 -12.72
C TYR A 11 11.64 12.76 -11.99
N LEU A 12 10.69 13.43 -11.28
CA LEU A 12 10.92 14.70 -10.59
C LEU A 12 10.85 14.58 -9.08
N ILE A 13 10.51 13.39 -8.56
CA ILE A 13 10.42 13.15 -7.12
C ILE A 13 11.82 13.09 -6.53
N LYS A 14 12.04 13.88 -5.47
CA LYS A 14 13.31 13.94 -4.76
C LYS A 14 13.55 12.67 -3.95
N SER A 15 14.78 12.16 -4.00
CA SER A 15 15.25 11.14 -3.06
C SER A 15 15.26 11.70 -1.63
N TRP A 16 15.43 10.82 -0.64
CA TRP A 16 15.51 11.23 0.76
C TRP A 16 16.66 12.20 1.04
N ALA A 17 17.84 11.97 0.45
CA ALA A 17 19.00 12.84 0.62
C ALA A 17 18.80 14.22 -0.05
N GLU A 18 18.08 14.27 -1.18
CA GLU A 18 17.73 15.54 -1.84
C GLU A 18 16.64 16.31 -1.11
N GLN A 19 15.67 15.61 -0.50
CA GLN A 19 14.61 16.22 0.28
C GLN A 19 15.10 16.71 1.65
N TYR A 20 16.02 15.97 2.27
CA TYR A 20 16.56 16.23 3.60
C TYR A 20 18.10 16.27 3.55
N PRO A 21 18.70 17.35 2.98
CA PRO A 21 20.15 17.42 2.78
C PRO A 21 20.95 17.53 4.09
N ASP A 22 20.33 17.97 5.17
CA ASP A 22 20.89 18.02 6.54
C ASP A 22 20.58 16.72 7.34
N PHE A 23 19.94 15.73 6.69
CA PHE A 23 19.50 14.47 7.29
C PHE A 23 18.50 14.64 8.46
N LYS A 24 17.82 15.77 8.56
CA LYS A 24 16.74 15.98 9.53
C LYS A 24 15.39 15.70 8.87
N VAL A 25 14.93 14.48 9.04
CA VAL A 25 13.66 14.04 8.48
C VAL A 25 12.49 14.61 9.27
N ASP A 26 11.51 15.12 8.55
CA ASP A 26 10.21 15.50 9.08
C ASP A 26 9.08 15.03 8.15
N ILE A 27 8.57 13.83 8.44
CA ILE A 27 7.45 13.26 7.69
C ILE A 27 6.10 13.84 8.13
N GLY A 28 6.03 14.51 9.28
CA GLY A 28 4.80 15.15 9.75
C GLY A 28 4.35 16.32 8.88
N ASN A 29 5.31 16.97 8.19
CA ASN A 29 5.05 18.06 7.25
C ASN A 29 4.78 17.58 5.81
N LEU A 30 4.84 16.27 5.54
CA LEU A 30 4.45 15.76 4.23
C LEU A 30 2.94 15.89 4.02
N PRO A 31 2.51 16.16 2.78
CA PRO A 31 1.10 16.32 2.50
C PRO A 31 0.32 15.02 2.78
N ILE A 32 -0.77 15.15 3.52
CA ILE A 32 -1.77 14.11 3.74
C ILE A 32 -3.13 14.74 3.43
N ASN A 33 -3.99 13.99 2.73
CA ASN A 33 -5.33 14.43 2.36
C ASN A 33 -6.13 14.87 3.59
N SER A 34 -6.86 15.98 3.50
CA SER A 34 -7.59 16.57 4.64
C SER A 34 -8.67 15.69 5.25
N SER A 35 -9.16 14.68 4.53
CA SER A 35 -10.07 13.68 5.10
C SER A 35 -9.45 12.87 6.27
N TRP A 36 -8.13 12.93 6.43
CA TRP A 36 -7.38 12.28 7.49
C TRP A 36 -6.94 13.24 8.60
N ASP A 37 -7.43 14.48 8.61
CA ASP A 37 -6.98 15.49 9.58
C ASP A 37 -7.31 15.09 11.02
N GLU A 38 -8.45 14.45 11.26
CA GLU A 38 -8.80 13.91 12.58
C GLU A 38 -7.77 12.86 13.05
N PHE A 39 -7.39 11.91 12.19
CA PHE A 39 -6.34 10.94 12.50
C PHE A 39 -4.99 11.60 12.78
N LYS A 40 -4.59 12.58 11.95
CA LYS A 40 -3.33 13.34 12.12
C LYS A 40 -3.24 14.12 13.42
N GLN A 41 -4.38 14.58 13.95
CA GLN A 41 -4.46 15.37 15.18
C GLN A 41 -4.41 14.48 16.44
N THR A 42 -4.49 13.16 16.31
CA THR A 42 -4.37 12.26 17.48
C THR A 42 -2.98 12.34 18.09
N GLU A 43 -2.92 12.25 19.42
CA GLU A 43 -1.64 12.26 20.15
C GLU A 43 -0.75 11.07 19.76
N GLU A 44 -1.38 9.92 19.51
CA GLU A 44 -0.73 8.68 19.09
C GLU A 44 -0.04 8.84 17.73
N PHE A 45 -0.73 9.43 16.75
CA PHE A 45 -0.12 9.73 15.44
C PHE A 45 1.10 10.63 15.60
N GLN A 46 0.98 11.71 16.35
CA GLN A 46 2.07 12.66 16.56
C GLN A 46 3.28 12.02 17.26
N LYS A 47 3.05 11.18 18.27
CA LYS A 47 4.11 10.41 18.95
C LYS A 47 4.81 9.44 17.98
N CYS A 48 4.05 8.73 17.14
CA CYS A 48 4.60 7.82 16.14
C CYS A 48 5.46 8.58 15.12
N VAL A 49 4.96 9.71 14.59
CA VAL A 49 5.70 10.55 13.64
C VAL A 49 7.02 11.05 14.24
N LEU A 50 7.03 11.50 15.49
CA LEU A 50 8.26 11.94 16.15
C LEU A 50 9.31 10.82 16.26
N ARG A 51 8.88 9.59 16.58
CA ARG A 51 9.78 8.42 16.64
C ARG A 51 10.30 8.04 15.27
N LEU A 52 9.44 8.06 14.26
CA LEU A 52 9.81 7.79 12.87
C LEU A 52 10.77 8.82 12.30
N ASN A 53 10.56 10.11 12.58
CA ASN A 53 11.47 11.18 12.20
C ASN A 53 12.88 10.95 12.75
N LYS A 54 13.00 10.59 14.05
CA LYS A 54 14.29 10.26 14.68
C LYS A 54 14.95 9.05 14.03
N TYR A 55 14.18 7.99 13.78
CA TYR A 55 14.69 6.76 13.17
C TYR A 55 15.17 6.98 11.74
N LEU A 56 14.35 7.62 10.89
CA LEU A 56 14.69 7.88 9.49
C LEU A 56 15.88 8.86 9.37
N SER A 57 15.94 9.88 10.24
CA SER A 57 17.09 10.77 10.34
C SER A 57 18.36 10.00 10.71
N TYR A 58 18.28 9.07 11.66
CA TYR A 58 19.40 8.21 12.03
C TYR A 58 19.87 7.35 10.85
N CYS A 59 18.94 6.72 10.08
CA CYS A 59 19.27 5.92 8.92
C CYS A 59 20.01 6.75 7.85
N LEU A 60 19.52 7.95 7.53
CA LEU A 60 20.16 8.84 6.56
C LEU A 60 21.54 9.29 7.03
N ASN A 61 21.68 9.67 8.30
CA ASN A 61 22.94 10.14 8.87
C ASN A 61 24.00 9.03 8.89
N LEU A 62 23.62 7.82 9.32
CA LEU A 62 24.50 6.65 9.37
C LEU A 62 25.09 6.32 8.01
N THR A 63 24.30 6.41 6.96
CA THR A 63 24.70 6.10 5.58
C THR A 63 25.23 7.32 4.83
N LYS A 64 25.21 8.52 5.44
CA LYS A 64 25.51 9.82 4.78
C LYS A 64 24.71 9.98 3.49
N GLY A 65 23.43 9.55 3.48
CA GLY A 65 22.56 9.57 2.32
C GLY A 65 22.94 8.64 1.16
N LYS A 66 23.92 7.75 1.33
CA LYS A 66 24.39 6.84 0.26
C LYS A 66 23.50 5.64 0.03
N VAL A 67 22.66 5.28 1.00
CA VAL A 67 21.71 4.18 0.88
C VAL A 67 20.31 4.74 0.67
N ASN A 68 19.64 4.22 -0.35
CA ASN A 68 18.29 4.65 -0.66
C ASN A 68 17.26 4.05 0.32
N ILE A 69 16.25 4.85 0.63
CA ILE A 69 15.03 4.42 1.31
C ILE A 69 13.87 4.56 0.31
N PHE A 70 12.99 3.58 0.25
CA PHE A 70 11.86 3.55 -0.67
C PHE A 70 10.52 3.40 0.09
N PRO A 71 9.43 3.98 -0.43
CA PRO A 71 9.38 4.95 -1.53
C PRO A 71 10.08 6.27 -1.16
N TYR A 72 10.24 7.15 -2.14
CA TYR A 72 10.71 8.52 -1.86
C TYR A 72 9.71 9.29 -1.00
N PRO A 73 10.16 10.34 -0.25
CA PRO A 73 9.37 10.97 0.81
C PRO A 73 7.95 11.38 0.41
N GLU A 74 7.77 11.99 -0.77
CA GLU A 74 6.45 12.42 -1.25
C GLU A 74 5.44 11.29 -1.39
N LEU A 75 5.91 10.04 -1.50
CA LEU A 75 5.08 8.87 -1.77
C LEU A 75 4.78 8.02 -0.54
N ILE A 76 5.35 8.30 0.63
CA ILE A 76 5.10 7.45 1.81
C ILE A 76 3.62 7.39 2.19
N PHE A 77 2.91 8.52 2.09
CA PHE A 77 1.48 8.60 2.40
C PHE A 77 0.59 8.54 1.15
N ASN A 78 1.12 8.04 0.03
CA ASN A 78 0.41 8.05 -1.26
C ASN A 78 -0.92 7.30 -1.21
N ALA A 79 -0.99 6.17 -0.50
CA ALA A 79 -2.23 5.39 -0.33
C ALA A 79 -3.37 6.26 0.25
N ILE A 80 -3.12 6.92 1.37
CA ILE A 80 -4.12 7.78 2.03
C ILE A 80 -4.32 9.12 1.33
N ASN A 81 -3.36 9.57 0.50
CA ASN A 81 -3.52 10.76 -0.32
C ASN A 81 -4.45 10.54 -1.51
N ILE A 82 -4.35 9.39 -2.14
CA ILE A 82 -5.19 9.05 -3.31
C ILE A 82 -6.58 8.58 -2.88
N THR A 83 -6.66 7.87 -1.75
CA THR A 83 -7.92 7.31 -1.25
C THR A 83 -8.34 8.06 0.03
N PRO A 84 -9.22 9.08 -0.08
CA PRO A 84 -9.80 9.76 1.08
C PRO A 84 -10.55 8.80 2.00
N LEU A 85 -10.59 9.08 3.31
CA LEU A 85 -11.22 8.22 4.32
C LEU A 85 -12.70 7.92 3.98
N ASP A 86 -13.46 8.95 3.60
CA ASP A 86 -14.88 8.85 3.25
C ASP A 86 -15.15 8.13 1.92
N LYS A 87 -14.12 7.84 1.14
CA LYS A 87 -14.20 7.13 -0.14
C LYS A 87 -13.76 5.68 -0.07
N ILE A 88 -13.27 5.22 1.09
CA ILE A 88 -12.81 3.84 1.23
C ILE A 88 -13.96 2.85 1.04
N LYS A 89 -13.76 1.91 0.13
CA LYS A 89 -14.66 0.78 -0.16
C LYS A 89 -13.96 -0.56 0.06
N VAL A 90 -12.69 -0.63 -0.30
CA VAL A 90 -11.85 -1.82 -0.14
C VAL A 90 -10.51 -1.40 0.46
N VAL A 91 -9.96 -2.23 1.34
CA VAL A 91 -8.59 -2.10 1.86
C VAL A 91 -7.82 -3.36 1.49
N ILE A 92 -6.72 -3.22 0.75
CA ILE A 92 -5.81 -4.34 0.46
C ILE A 92 -4.53 -4.12 1.25
N LEU A 93 -4.25 -5.00 2.25
CA LEU A 93 -3.06 -4.90 3.07
C LEU A 93 -1.87 -5.61 2.43
N GLY A 94 -0.83 -4.84 2.09
CA GLY A 94 0.51 -5.34 1.81
C GLY A 94 1.38 -5.37 3.08
N GLN A 95 2.56 -5.97 3.00
CA GLN A 95 3.52 -6.00 4.10
C GLN A 95 4.49 -4.83 3.99
N ASP A 96 5.47 -4.95 3.12
CA ASP A 96 6.56 -4.00 2.90
C ASP A 96 6.44 -3.33 1.52
N PRO A 97 6.95 -2.11 1.35
CA PRO A 97 7.21 -1.57 0.03
C PRO A 97 8.24 -2.44 -0.72
N TYR A 98 8.20 -2.47 -2.04
CA TYR A 98 9.23 -3.11 -2.83
C TYR A 98 10.60 -2.46 -2.56
N PHE A 99 11.61 -3.28 -2.31
CA PHE A 99 12.96 -2.83 -1.91
C PHE A 99 13.94 -2.69 -3.09
N ASN A 100 13.49 -2.99 -4.31
CA ASN A 100 14.30 -2.85 -5.52
C ASN A 100 13.99 -1.54 -6.27
N SER A 101 14.92 -1.17 -7.11
CA SER A 101 14.81 -0.06 -8.06
C SER A 101 15.31 -0.49 -9.43
N GLU A 102 14.93 0.26 -10.46
CA GLU A 102 15.38 0.08 -11.83
C GLU A 102 16.00 1.37 -12.35
N ILE A 103 16.88 1.27 -13.33
CA ILE A 103 17.44 2.44 -14.01
C ILE A 103 16.64 2.67 -15.28
N VAL A 104 15.89 3.76 -15.32
CA VAL A 104 15.09 4.17 -16.48
C VAL A 104 15.58 5.55 -16.94
N ASN A 105 16.07 5.64 -18.17
CA ASN A 105 16.64 6.88 -18.73
C ASN A 105 17.72 7.53 -17.84
N GLY A 106 18.59 6.70 -17.25
CA GLY A 106 19.69 7.15 -16.39
C GLY A 106 19.30 7.60 -14.99
N LYS A 107 18.03 7.42 -14.59
CA LYS A 107 17.53 7.73 -13.23
C LYS A 107 17.15 6.46 -12.49
N ILE A 108 17.36 6.46 -11.18
CA ILE A 108 16.90 5.39 -10.29
C ILE A 108 15.40 5.57 -10.08
N ILE A 109 14.61 4.58 -10.48
CA ILE A 109 13.16 4.54 -10.28
C ILE A 109 12.85 3.42 -9.29
N PRO A 110 12.43 3.73 -8.06
CA PRO A 110 11.98 2.73 -7.11
C PRO A 110 10.76 1.97 -7.64
N GLN A 111 10.70 0.66 -7.37
CA GLN A 111 9.47 -0.12 -7.58
C GLN A 111 8.36 0.33 -6.62
N ALA A 112 8.73 0.72 -5.39
CA ALA A 112 7.79 1.24 -4.41
C ALA A 112 7.28 2.63 -4.81
N MET A 113 5.96 2.78 -4.83
CA MET A 113 5.27 4.04 -5.14
C MET A 113 4.25 4.45 -4.06
N GLY A 114 4.37 3.91 -2.84
CA GLY A 114 3.48 4.20 -1.72
C GLY A 114 2.09 3.59 -1.84
N LEU A 115 1.93 2.59 -2.71
CA LEU A 115 0.72 1.77 -2.87
C LEU A 115 1.10 0.30 -2.78
N SER A 116 0.41 -0.48 -1.95
CA SER A 116 0.68 -1.92 -1.83
C SER A 116 0.51 -2.63 -3.16
N PHE A 117 1.41 -3.58 -3.47
CA PHE A 117 1.46 -4.37 -4.71
C PHE A 117 1.68 -3.57 -6.00
N SER A 118 1.56 -2.25 -5.99
CA SER A 118 1.66 -1.40 -7.17
C SER A 118 3.10 -1.00 -7.49
N VAL A 119 3.40 -0.90 -8.79
CA VAL A 119 4.69 -0.37 -9.30
C VAL A 119 4.43 0.70 -10.38
N PRO A 120 5.37 1.61 -10.65
CA PRO A 120 5.28 2.55 -11.76
C PRO A 120 5.12 1.86 -13.12
N LYS A 121 4.51 2.54 -14.11
CA LYS A 121 4.18 1.94 -15.43
C LYS A 121 5.37 1.37 -16.20
N ASN A 122 6.56 1.94 -16.06
CA ASN A 122 7.75 1.53 -16.82
C ASN A 122 8.70 0.63 -16.02
N VAL A 123 8.16 -0.05 -15.01
CA VAL A 123 8.90 -0.93 -14.12
C VAL A 123 8.40 -2.36 -14.30
N ILE A 124 9.29 -3.34 -14.15
CA ILE A 124 8.95 -4.76 -14.25
C ILE A 124 7.84 -5.12 -13.25
N ILE A 125 6.82 -5.83 -13.74
CA ILE A 125 5.69 -6.27 -12.90
C ILE A 125 6.18 -7.34 -11.91
N PRO A 126 6.07 -7.11 -10.59
CA PRO A 126 6.54 -8.07 -9.60
C PRO A 126 5.73 -9.38 -9.62
N PRO A 127 6.35 -10.51 -9.24
CA PRO A 127 5.70 -11.84 -9.32
C PRO A 127 4.37 -11.95 -8.55
N SER A 128 4.23 -11.30 -7.39
CA SER A 128 2.97 -11.27 -6.64
C SER A 128 1.86 -10.58 -7.44
N LEU A 129 2.18 -9.48 -8.12
CA LEU A 129 1.22 -8.75 -8.95
C LEU A 129 0.86 -9.53 -10.24
N VAL A 130 1.79 -10.32 -10.77
CA VAL A 130 1.47 -11.27 -11.85
C VAL A 130 0.41 -12.28 -11.39
N ASN A 131 0.53 -12.81 -10.16
CA ASN A 131 -0.45 -13.74 -9.61
C ASN A 131 -1.80 -13.09 -9.31
N ILE A 132 -1.79 -11.81 -8.86
CA ILE A 132 -3.01 -11.01 -8.73
C ILE A 132 -3.71 -10.88 -10.10
N SER A 133 -2.96 -10.56 -11.15
CA SER A 133 -3.50 -10.46 -12.51
C SER A 133 -4.03 -11.80 -13.03
N ASN A 134 -3.34 -12.89 -12.73
CA ASN A 134 -3.80 -14.23 -13.11
C ASN A 134 -5.11 -14.62 -12.38
N ASN A 135 -5.26 -14.21 -11.10
CA ASN A 135 -6.51 -14.40 -10.35
C ASN A 135 -7.66 -13.60 -10.98
N LEU A 136 -7.43 -12.33 -11.32
CA LEU A 136 -8.41 -11.50 -12.01
C LEU A 136 -8.88 -12.11 -13.33
N ILE A 137 -7.97 -12.69 -14.13
CA ILE A 137 -8.30 -13.37 -15.38
C ILE A 137 -9.08 -14.67 -15.11
N LYS A 138 -8.64 -15.49 -14.14
CA LYS A 138 -9.29 -16.75 -13.76
C LYS A 138 -10.76 -16.54 -13.42
N PHE A 139 -11.07 -15.49 -12.67
CA PHE A 139 -12.43 -15.17 -12.24
C PHE A 139 -13.16 -14.18 -13.17
N LYS A 140 -12.58 -13.88 -14.35
CA LYS A 140 -13.18 -13.06 -15.41
C LYS A 140 -13.48 -11.62 -15.02
N HIS A 141 -12.62 -11.03 -14.17
CA HIS A 141 -12.68 -9.60 -13.84
C HIS A 141 -11.93 -8.75 -14.85
N ILE A 142 -10.99 -9.35 -15.57
CA ILE A 142 -10.30 -8.75 -16.72
C ILE A 142 -10.12 -9.81 -17.83
N ASP A 143 -10.12 -9.38 -19.08
CA ASP A 143 -10.01 -10.29 -20.23
C ASP A 143 -8.57 -10.56 -20.66
N LYS A 144 -7.65 -9.65 -20.36
CA LYS A 144 -6.26 -9.69 -20.85
C LYS A 144 -5.27 -9.39 -19.76
N LYS A 145 -4.06 -9.95 -19.89
CA LYS A 145 -2.94 -9.60 -19.00
C LYS A 145 -2.61 -8.11 -19.12
N PRO A 146 -2.45 -7.42 -17.98
CA PRO A 146 -2.01 -6.03 -17.97
C PRO A 146 -0.60 -5.87 -18.57
N THR A 147 -0.35 -4.74 -19.21
CA THR A 147 0.95 -4.39 -19.77
C THR A 147 1.86 -3.67 -18.76
N HIS A 148 1.31 -3.26 -17.62
CA HIS A 148 2.04 -2.60 -16.53
C HIS A 148 1.43 -2.96 -15.17
N GLY A 149 2.14 -2.62 -14.09
CA GLY A 149 1.73 -2.94 -12.71
C GLY A 149 1.24 -1.75 -11.90
N ASN A 150 0.79 -0.66 -12.53
CA ASN A 150 0.30 0.51 -11.81
C ASN A 150 -1.17 0.34 -11.41
N LEU A 151 -1.44 0.27 -10.11
CA LEU A 151 -2.78 0.07 -9.54
C LEU A 151 -3.45 1.37 -9.07
N ALA A 152 -2.92 2.54 -9.42
CA ALA A 152 -3.49 3.82 -8.98
C ALA A 152 -4.96 3.98 -9.39
N PHE A 153 -5.39 3.37 -10.49
CA PHE A 153 -6.79 3.38 -10.93
C PHE A 153 -7.72 2.74 -9.90
N TRP A 154 -7.29 1.69 -9.20
CA TRP A 154 -8.07 1.10 -8.11
C TRP A 154 -8.16 2.06 -6.92
N ALA A 155 -7.04 2.70 -6.57
CA ALA A 155 -6.99 3.63 -5.45
C ALA A 155 -7.94 4.83 -5.65
N TYR A 156 -8.02 5.38 -6.86
CA TYR A 156 -8.97 6.46 -7.21
C TYR A 156 -10.44 6.06 -7.09
N GLN A 157 -10.75 4.78 -7.17
CA GLN A 157 -12.10 4.26 -7.01
C GLN A 157 -12.49 3.98 -5.56
N GLY A 158 -11.56 4.15 -4.60
CA GLY A 158 -11.77 3.88 -3.19
C GLY A 158 -11.17 2.55 -2.70
N CYS A 159 -10.22 1.97 -3.45
CA CYS A 159 -9.44 0.82 -3.00
C CYS A 159 -8.14 1.33 -2.32
N LEU A 160 -8.11 1.36 -0.99
CA LEU A 160 -6.92 1.75 -0.23
C LEU A 160 -5.87 0.64 -0.31
N LEU A 161 -4.79 0.90 -1.02
CA LEU A 161 -3.65 0.00 -1.21
C LEU A 161 -2.58 0.30 -0.15
N LEU A 162 -2.75 -0.24 1.07
CA LEU A 162 -1.95 0.10 2.24
C LEU A 162 -0.92 -0.97 2.58
N ASN A 163 0.35 -0.61 2.73
CA ASN A 163 1.34 -1.47 3.36
C ASN A 163 1.34 -1.30 4.89
N THR A 164 1.65 -2.37 5.63
CA THR A 164 1.82 -2.31 7.08
C THR A 164 3.17 -1.73 7.52
N THR A 165 4.10 -1.59 6.56
CA THR A 165 5.37 -0.85 6.68
C THR A 165 5.42 0.15 5.54
N LEU A 166 5.65 1.44 5.80
CA LEU A 166 5.55 2.46 4.75
C LEU A 166 6.89 2.85 4.12
N THR A 167 8.01 2.42 4.69
CA THR A 167 9.34 2.61 4.09
C THR A 167 10.18 1.34 4.22
N VAL A 168 11.13 1.18 3.32
CA VAL A 168 12.10 0.09 3.32
C VAL A 168 13.46 0.61 2.85
N GLN A 169 14.55 0.10 3.40
CA GLN A 169 15.86 0.36 2.86
C GLN A 169 16.08 -0.47 1.60
N GLU A 170 16.71 0.10 0.58
CA GLU A 170 17.05 -0.61 -0.66
C GLU A 170 17.78 -1.92 -0.35
N LYS A 171 17.33 -3.02 -0.96
CA LYS A 171 17.86 -4.39 -0.82
C LYS A 171 17.79 -4.96 0.61
N CYS A 172 17.01 -4.36 1.52
CA CYS A 172 16.86 -4.82 2.89
C CYS A 172 15.37 -5.02 3.25
N PRO A 173 14.75 -6.13 2.83
CA PRO A 173 13.34 -6.40 3.13
C PRO A 173 13.11 -6.47 4.65
N ASN A 174 11.93 -6.03 5.12
CA ASN A 174 11.49 -5.99 6.52
C ASN A 174 12.33 -5.10 7.45
N GLY A 175 13.31 -4.35 6.93
CA GLY A 175 14.25 -3.59 7.75
C GLY A 175 13.62 -2.48 8.59
N HIS A 176 12.42 -2.02 8.25
CA HIS A 176 11.70 -0.96 8.96
C HIS A 176 10.38 -1.43 9.61
N GLU A 177 10.06 -2.72 9.59
CA GLU A 177 8.76 -3.26 10.01
C GLU A 177 8.36 -2.82 11.42
N ASP A 178 9.23 -3.05 12.41
CA ASP A 178 8.97 -2.71 13.82
C ASP A 178 8.76 -1.21 14.05
N LYS A 179 9.27 -0.36 13.16
CA LYS A 179 9.18 1.10 13.31
C LYS A 179 7.84 1.65 12.86
N TRP A 180 7.27 1.07 11.80
CA TRP A 180 6.00 1.49 11.23
C TRP A 180 4.77 0.83 11.84
N LYS A 181 4.96 -0.36 12.45
CA LYS A 181 3.88 -1.21 12.94
C LYS A 181 2.85 -0.44 13.77
N GLU A 182 3.27 0.34 14.74
CA GLU A 182 2.35 1.07 15.63
C GLU A 182 1.51 2.08 14.87
N LEU A 183 2.11 2.91 14.01
CA LEU A 183 1.37 3.90 13.22
C LEU A 183 0.38 3.25 12.26
N THR A 184 0.78 2.16 11.60
CA THR A 184 -0.09 1.48 10.64
C THR A 184 -1.19 0.67 11.33
N ASP A 185 -0.93 0.11 12.52
CA ASP A 185 -1.96 -0.53 13.33
C ASP A 185 -3.03 0.50 13.77
N LEU A 186 -2.62 1.67 14.26
CA LEU A 186 -3.52 2.79 14.58
C LEU A 186 -4.33 3.24 13.36
N LEU A 187 -3.70 3.29 12.19
CA LEU A 187 -4.39 3.67 10.95
C LEU A 187 -5.46 2.64 10.54
N ILE A 188 -5.15 1.34 10.63
CA ILE A 188 -6.11 0.27 10.33
C ILE A 188 -7.30 0.32 11.30
N GLU A 189 -7.02 0.47 12.59
CA GLU A 189 -8.05 0.60 13.63
C GLU A 189 -8.90 1.86 13.44
N PHE A 190 -8.28 3.00 13.10
CA PHE A 190 -8.98 4.24 12.79
C PHE A 190 -9.93 4.07 11.60
N ILE A 191 -9.49 3.43 10.51
CA ILE A 191 -10.34 3.10 9.35
C ILE A 191 -11.52 2.25 9.80
N SER A 192 -11.26 1.17 10.54
CA SER A 192 -12.30 0.27 11.01
C SER A 192 -13.34 0.95 11.91
N ASN A 193 -12.91 1.89 12.75
CA ASN A 193 -13.82 2.60 13.65
C ASN A 193 -14.64 3.69 12.96
N ASN A 194 -14.08 4.34 11.92
CA ASN A 194 -14.67 5.54 11.30
C ASN A 194 -15.27 5.30 9.91
N THR A 195 -15.36 4.04 9.48
CA THR A 195 -16.03 3.67 8.21
C THR A 195 -17.00 2.53 8.44
N GLU A 196 -17.85 2.25 7.45
CA GLU A 196 -18.80 1.14 7.48
C GLU A 196 -18.81 0.43 6.12
N ASN A 197 -19.13 -0.87 6.14
CA ASN A 197 -19.30 -1.68 4.95
C ASN A 197 -18.09 -1.60 4.02
N VAL A 198 -16.88 -1.72 4.60
CA VAL A 198 -15.62 -1.82 3.87
C VAL A 198 -15.20 -3.28 3.74
N VAL A 199 -14.57 -3.66 2.64
CA VAL A 199 -13.99 -4.98 2.45
C VAL A 199 -12.49 -4.92 2.74
N PHE A 200 -12.03 -5.66 3.75
CA PHE A 200 -10.61 -5.82 4.05
C PHE A 200 -10.09 -7.12 3.41
N MET A 201 -9.10 -7.02 2.53
CA MET A 201 -8.43 -8.16 1.92
C MET A 201 -7.10 -8.40 2.64
N LEU A 202 -7.02 -9.53 3.35
CA LEU A 202 -5.87 -9.91 4.17
C LEU A 202 -5.16 -11.13 3.55
N TRP A 203 -4.10 -10.88 2.82
CA TRP A 203 -3.37 -11.93 2.10
C TRP A 203 -2.07 -12.31 2.81
N GLY A 204 -2.03 -13.55 3.31
CA GLY A 204 -0.88 -14.11 4.01
C GLY A 204 -0.87 -13.87 5.53
N ALA A 205 0.03 -14.56 6.22
CA ALA A 205 0.09 -14.57 7.69
C ALA A 205 0.37 -13.19 8.33
N PRO A 206 1.21 -12.31 7.76
CA PRO A 206 1.41 -10.97 8.30
C PRO A 206 0.13 -10.12 8.26
N ALA A 207 -0.61 -10.13 7.13
CA ALA A 207 -1.87 -9.40 7.01
C ALA A 207 -2.95 -9.99 7.92
N LEU A 208 -3.02 -11.32 8.05
CA LEU A 208 -3.97 -12.00 8.94
C LEU A 208 -3.81 -11.55 10.41
N LYS A 209 -2.61 -11.21 10.88
CA LYS A 209 -2.40 -10.68 12.24
C LYS A 209 -3.16 -9.37 12.50
N LYS A 210 -3.51 -8.63 11.45
CA LYS A 210 -4.25 -7.37 11.55
C LYS A 210 -5.76 -7.55 11.70
N LEU A 211 -6.26 -8.79 11.60
CA LEU A 211 -7.68 -9.11 11.77
C LEU A 211 -8.24 -8.61 13.11
N ILE A 212 -7.43 -8.63 14.16
CA ILE A 212 -7.80 -8.16 15.50
C ILE A 212 -8.12 -6.65 15.56
N LEU A 213 -7.66 -5.87 14.58
CA LEU A 213 -7.87 -4.42 14.49
C LEU A 213 -9.14 -4.06 13.70
N ILE A 214 -9.85 -5.06 13.17
CA ILE A 214 -10.97 -4.87 12.25
C ILE A 214 -12.26 -5.35 12.93
N ASP A 215 -13.25 -4.46 13.00
CA ASP A 215 -14.59 -4.77 13.46
C ASP A 215 -15.34 -5.57 12.38
N GLN A 216 -15.45 -6.89 12.57
CA GLN A 216 -16.07 -7.79 11.61
C GLN A 216 -17.61 -7.71 11.61
N ASP A 217 -18.23 -7.05 12.57
CA ASP A 217 -19.67 -6.77 12.57
C ASP A 217 -20.02 -5.61 11.62
N LYS A 218 -19.05 -4.69 11.38
CA LYS A 218 -19.18 -3.56 10.46
C LYS A 218 -18.61 -3.82 9.06
N HIS A 219 -17.65 -4.72 8.95
CA HIS A 219 -16.83 -4.88 7.75
C HIS A 219 -16.77 -6.33 7.28
N LYS A 220 -16.64 -6.51 5.97
CA LYS A 220 -16.30 -7.80 5.37
C LYS A 220 -14.79 -8.01 5.42
N VAL A 221 -14.37 -9.21 5.82
CA VAL A 221 -12.95 -9.60 5.71
C VAL A 221 -12.83 -10.78 4.75
N SER A 222 -11.96 -10.66 3.74
CA SER A 222 -11.64 -11.71 2.78
C SER A 222 -10.19 -12.14 2.98
N ILE A 223 -9.96 -13.42 3.32
CA ILE A 223 -8.66 -13.95 3.77
C ILE A 223 -8.22 -15.09 2.88
N SER A 224 -6.94 -15.09 2.48
CA SER A 224 -6.29 -16.20 1.80
C SER A 224 -4.78 -16.26 2.07
N SER A 225 -4.08 -17.21 1.44
CA SER A 225 -2.62 -17.14 1.37
C SER A 225 -2.13 -15.90 0.60
N HIS A 226 -0.83 -15.61 0.69
CA HIS A 226 -0.24 -14.46 0.01
C HIS A 226 -0.10 -14.73 -1.51
N PRO A 227 -0.29 -13.73 -2.40
CA PRO A 227 -0.17 -13.89 -3.85
C PRO A 227 1.26 -14.16 -4.36
N SER A 228 2.28 -14.27 -3.49
CA SER A 228 3.64 -14.61 -3.93
C SER A 228 3.70 -16.00 -4.56
N PRO A 229 4.63 -16.26 -5.51
CA PRO A 229 4.82 -17.59 -6.10
C PRO A 229 5.04 -18.71 -5.07
N MET A 230 5.62 -18.36 -3.91
CA MET A 230 5.91 -19.34 -2.85
C MET A 230 4.66 -19.84 -2.11
N SER A 231 3.56 -19.09 -2.13
CA SER A 231 2.40 -19.40 -1.27
C SER A 231 1.03 -19.30 -1.95
N CYS A 232 0.94 -18.69 -3.14
CA CYS A 232 -0.37 -18.43 -3.76
C CYS A 232 -1.19 -19.69 -4.09
N GLN A 233 -0.55 -20.86 -4.18
CA GLN A 233 -1.19 -22.17 -4.44
C GLN A 233 -1.42 -22.99 -3.17
N SER A 234 -0.99 -22.52 -2.02
CA SER A 234 -1.10 -23.24 -0.75
C SER A 234 -2.11 -22.59 0.16
N LYS A 235 -2.85 -23.38 0.93
CA LYS A 235 -3.77 -22.85 1.96
C LYS A 235 -3.01 -22.11 3.07
N LEU A 236 -3.65 -21.08 3.64
CA LEU A 236 -3.19 -20.43 4.85
C LEU A 236 -4.00 -20.92 6.04
N ARG A 237 -3.50 -21.88 6.81
CA ARG A 237 -4.26 -22.54 7.89
C ARG A 237 -5.59 -23.11 7.34
N ASN A 238 -6.73 -22.59 7.81
CA ASN A 238 -8.08 -22.99 7.39
C ASN A 238 -8.62 -22.15 6.21
N TYR A 239 -7.83 -21.18 5.72
CA TYR A 239 -8.22 -20.31 4.60
C TYR A 239 -7.70 -20.85 3.28
N GLU A 240 -8.47 -20.67 2.22
CA GLU A 240 -8.14 -21.18 0.89
C GLU A 240 -6.88 -20.51 0.31
N ALA A 241 -6.34 -21.13 -0.73
CA ALA A 241 -5.24 -20.58 -1.49
C ALA A 241 -5.68 -19.30 -2.23
N PHE A 242 -4.75 -18.35 -2.40
CA PHE A 242 -5.04 -17.10 -3.09
C PHE A 242 -5.61 -17.34 -4.50
N ILE A 243 -5.03 -18.28 -5.24
CA ILE A 243 -5.48 -18.57 -6.61
C ILE A 243 -6.89 -19.15 -6.69
N ASP A 244 -7.42 -19.71 -5.60
CA ASP A 244 -8.72 -20.36 -5.54
C ASP A 244 -9.82 -19.50 -4.92
N THR A 245 -9.47 -18.28 -4.47
CA THR A 245 -10.38 -17.32 -3.83
C THR A 245 -10.72 -16.18 -4.78
N ASP A 246 -12.00 -15.93 -5.05
CA ASP A 246 -12.46 -14.76 -5.82
C ASP A 246 -12.63 -13.54 -4.93
N HIS A 247 -11.52 -13.00 -4.42
CA HIS A 247 -11.54 -11.81 -3.56
C HIS A 247 -12.23 -10.60 -4.20
N PHE A 248 -12.03 -10.43 -5.50
CA PHE A 248 -12.47 -9.26 -6.25
C PHE A 248 -13.97 -9.29 -6.54
N GLY A 249 -14.49 -10.46 -6.92
CA GLY A 249 -15.93 -10.67 -7.10
C GLY A 249 -16.69 -10.63 -5.79
N GLU A 250 -16.15 -11.27 -4.73
CA GLU A 250 -16.75 -11.21 -3.39
C GLU A 250 -16.81 -9.77 -2.86
N ALA A 251 -15.76 -8.96 -3.09
CA ALA A 251 -15.76 -7.56 -2.70
C ALA A 251 -16.83 -6.77 -3.44
N ASN A 252 -16.92 -6.90 -4.76
CA ASN A 252 -17.92 -6.19 -5.55
C ASN A 252 -19.34 -6.61 -5.19
N LYS A 253 -19.58 -7.90 -4.95
CA LYS A 253 -20.87 -8.41 -4.46
C LYS A 253 -21.25 -7.75 -3.14
N TYR A 254 -20.36 -7.76 -2.15
CA TYR A 254 -20.60 -7.15 -0.86
C TYR A 254 -20.89 -5.65 -0.97
N LEU A 255 -20.13 -4.93 -1.78
CA LEU A 255 -20.35 -3.50 -2.02
C LEU A 255 -21.74 -3.22 -2.59
N GLN A 256 -22.19 -4.01 -3.58
CA GLN A 256 -23.53 -3.89 -4.17
C GLN A 256 -24.63 -4.17 -3.15
N GLU A 257 -24.48 -5.20 -2.33
CA GLU A 257 -25.44 -5.56 -1.27
C GLU A 257 -25.62 -4.43 -0.23
N HIS A 258 -24.58 -3.56 -0.09
CA HIS A 258 -24.60 -2.41 0.83
C HIS A 258 -24.77 -1.06 0.12
N GLY A 259 -25.25 -1.06 -1.13
CA GLY A 259 -25.58 0.16 -1.88
C GLY A 259 -24.36 1.00 -2.29
N LYS A 260 -23.15 0.41 -2.27
CA LYS A 260 -21.90 1.06 -2.71
C LYS A 260 -21.60 0.74 -4.16
N SER A 261 -20.96 1.68 -4.88
CA SER A 261 -20.46 1.41 -6.23
C SER A 261 -19.30 0.40 -6.18
N THR A 262 -19.26 -0.50 -7.15
CA THR A 262 -18.19 -1.50 -7.32
C THR A 262 -16.86 -0.88 -7.70
N ILE A 263 -15.80 -1.69 -7.64
CA ILE A 263 -14.48 -1.38 -8.18
C ILE A 263 -14.34 -2.03 -9.57
N LEU A 264 -13.91 -1.27 -10.54
CA LEU A 264 -13.44 -1.78 -11.83
C LEU A 264 -11.99 -2.25 -11.64
N TRP A 265 -11.78 -3.56 -11.81
CA TRP A 265 -10.50 -4.19 -11.49
C TRP A 265 -9.50 -4.19 -12.66
N GLU A 266 -9.81 -3.51 -13.77
CA GLU A 266 -8.87 -3.28 -14.85
C GLU A 266 -7.62 -2.53 -14.35
N ILE A 267 -6.48 -2.87 -14.93
CA ILE A 267 -5.19 -2.21 -14.69
C ILE A 267 -4.87 -1.36 -15.92
N VAL A 268 -5.18 -0.07 -15.86
CA VAL A 268 -5.18 0.89 -16.99
C VAL A 268 -4.21 2.04 -16.79
#